data_620730185779fb574f9034f6acc92335
#
_entry.id   620730185779fb574f9034f6acc92335
#
_cell.length_a   1.000
_cell.length_b   1.000
_cell.length_c   1.000
_cell.angle_alpha   90.00
_cell.angle_beta   90.00
_cell.angle_gamma   90.00
#
_symmetry.space_group_name_H-M   'P 1'
#
loop_
_entity.id
_entity.type
_entity.pdbx_description
1 polymer ?
#
loop_
_entity_poly.entity_id
_entity_poly.type
_entity_poly.pdbx_seq_one_letter_code
_entity_poly.pdbx_strand_id
1 'polypeptide(L)'
;MKPRPIIFVIMLNVTICSAHVALSASNQHTLIRSLVSAKLSLQQGLTLAQRHGQPISGKFEVEDGKFQLSVYVANKEQFSELFVDYNTGKIVKSEPITQSGDLDAAKTQSAALTKAKITLRAAIDKAVRGSWGFRAVSVTPALKDGHAIASVVLLKGEEMKNVEQSLE
;
A
#
# COMPACT_ATOMS: atom_id res chain seq x y z
N MET A 1 8.02 7.43 -26.48
CA MET A 1 7.13 7.33 -25.30
C MET A 1 7.90 7.90 -24.10
N LYS A 2 7.47 9.03 -23.55
CA LYS A 2 8.13 9.60 -22.36
C LYS A 2 7.73 8.75 -21.14
N PRO A 3 8.67 8.31 -20.27
CA PRO A 3 8.31 7.67 -19.02
C PRO A 3 7.53 8.67 -18.17
N ARG A 4 6.36 8.28 -17.70
CA ARG A 4 5.55 9.08 -16.78
C ARG A 4 6.14 8.94 -15.38
N PRO A 5 6.30 10.01 -14.62
CA PRO A 5 6.76 9.90 -13.25
C PRO A 5 5.67 9.20 -12.42
N ILE A 6 6.00 8.06 -11.86
CA ILE A 6 5.22 7.44 -10.80
C ILE A 6 5.51 8.26 -9.56
N ILE A 7 4.59 9.12 -9.18
CA ILE A 7 4.74 9.93 -7.96
C ILE A 7 4.47 9.02 -6.77
N PHE A 8 5.52 8.37 -6.30
CA PHE A 8 5.52 7.63 -5.05
C PHE A 8 5.68 8.66 -3.92
N VAL A 9 4.57 9.23 -3.46
CA VAL A 9 4.61 10.10 -2.28
C VAL A 9 4.78 9.23 -1.05
N ILE A 10 6.03 8.84 -0.78
CA ILE A 10 6.41 8.30 0.52
C ILE A 10 6.87 9.48 1.37
N MET A 11 6.01 9.94 2.24
CA MET A 11 6.43 10.81 3.32
C MET A 11 7.10 9.96 4.40
N LEU A 12 8.43 9.91 4.35
CA LEU A 12 9.24 9.58 5.51
C LEU A 12 9.60 10.90 6.21
N ASN A 13 8.77 11.35 7.12
CA ASN A 13 9.16 12.31 8.13
C ASN A 13 8.61 11.86 9.48
N VAL A 14 9.50 11.29 10.28
CA VAL A 14 9.35 11.17 11.72
C VAL A 14 9.57 12.58 12.30
N THR A 15 8.58 13.40 12.15
CA THR A 15 8.34 14.57 13.00
C THR A 15 6.82 14.60 13.18
N ILE A 16 6.38 14.58 14.41
CA ILE A 16 4.98 14.72 14.80
C ILE A 16 4.50 16.08 14.27
N CYS A 17 4.12 16.08 13.03
CA CYS A 17 3.36 17.14 12.42
C CYS A 17 2.37 16.45 11.50
N SER A 18 1.09 16.61 11.77
CA SER A 18 -0.03 16.05 11.02
C SER A 18 -0.02 16.55 9.58
N ALA A 19 0.89 16.01 8.77
CA ALA A 19 0.88 16.19 7.33
C ALA A 19 -0.17 15.22 6.77
N HIS A 20 -1.41 15.65 6.79
CA HIS A 20 -2.42 15.10 5.92
C HIS A 20 -1.93 15.35 4.49
N VAL A 21 -1.54 14.28 3.78
CA VAL A 21 -1.48 14.34 2.33
C VAL A 21 -2.90 14.66 1.89
N ALA A 22 -3.12 15.92 1.54
CA ALA A 22 -4.41 16.36 1.02
C ALA A 22 -4.57 15.70 -0.37
N LEU A 23 -5.15 14.49 -0.38
CA LEU A 23 -5.80 14.00 -1.59
C LEU A 23 -6.74 15.13 -2.04
N SER A 24 -6.73 15.51 -3.32
CA SER A 24 -7.73 16.45 -3.79
C SER A 24 -9.11 15.89 -3.41
N ALA A 25 -10.03 16.74 -2.99
CA ALA A 25 -11.36 16.30 -2.53
C ALA A 25 -12.04 15.38 -3.57
N SER A 26 -11.81 15.63 -4.87
CA SER A 26 -12.32 14.80 -5.97
C SER A 26 -11.74 13.38 -5.95
N ASN A 27 -10.45 13.22 -5.68
CA ASN A 27 -9.81 11.89 -5.62
C ASN A 27 -10.25 11.12 -4.36
N GLN A 28 -10.46 11.81 -3.25
CA GLN A 28 -10.98 11.18 -2.03
C GLN A 28 -12.40 10.65 -2.22
N HIS A 29 -13.31 11.42 -2.82
CA HIS A 29 -14.66 10.95 -3.14
C HIS A 29 -14.65 9.77 -4.11
N THR A 30 -13.79 9.81 -5.13
CA THR A 30 -13.63 8.71 -6.07
C THR A 30 -13.10 7.46 -5.38
N LEU A 31 -12.08 7.58 -4.52
CA LEU A 31 -11.53 6.48 -3.73
C LEU A 31 -12.62 5.82 -2.87
N ILE A 32 -13.39 6.62 -2.11
CA ILE A 32 -14.45 6.14 -1.22
C ILE A 32 -15.49 5.35 -2.01
N ARG A 33 -16.03 5.93 -3.08
CA ARG A 33 -17.06 5.28 -3.91
C ARG A 33 -16.57 3.98 -4.55
N SER A 34 -15.36 4.02 -5.10
CA SER A 34 -14.79 2.89 -5.83
C SER A 34 -14.39 1.76 -4.89
N LEU A 35 -13.90 2.10 -3.68
CA LEU A 35 -13.56 1.09 -2.68
C LEU A 35 -14.79 0.28 -2.23
N VAL A 36 -15.96 0.91 -2.13
CA VAL A 36 -17.22 0.21 -1.80
C VAL A 36 -17.57 -0.83 -2.86
N SER A 37 -17.32 -0.54 -4.14
CA SER A 37 -17.61 -1.45 -5.26
C SER A 37 -16.52 -2.49 -5.52
N ALA A 38 -15.33 -2.31 -4.96
CA ALA A 38 -14.22 -3.27 -5.12
C ALA A 38 -14.55 -4.60 -4.47
N LYS A 39 -14.47 -5.69 -5.26
CA LYS A 39 -14.74 -7.06 -4.79
C LYS A 39 -13.57 -7.64 -3.99
N LEU A 40 -12.34 -7.20 -4.30
CA LEU A 40 -11.16 -7.64 -3.58
C LEU A 40 -10.89 -6.71 -2.39
N SER A 41 -10.37 -7.32 -1.33
CA SER A 41 -9.71 -6.59 -0.24
C SER A 41 -8.22 -6.38 -0.55
N LEU A 42 -7.59 -5.45 0.15
CA LEU A 42 -6.14 -5.24 0.06
C LEU A 42 -5.36 -6.52 0.40
N GLN A 43 -5.82 -7.29 1.40
CA GLN A 43 -5.22 -8.57 1.80
C GLN A 43 -5.23 -9.60 0.67
N GLN A 44 -6.34 -9.66 -0.08
CA GLN A 44 -6.45 -10.55 -1.24
C GLN A 44 -5.50 -10.11 -2.35
N GLY A 45 -5.38 -8.80 -2.61
CA GLY A 45 -4.41 -8.25 -3.56
C GLY A 45 -2.98 -8.64 -3.22
N LEU A 46 -2.57 -8.47 -1.95
CA LEU A 46 -1.24 -8.91 -1.49
C LEU A 46 -1.03 -10.41 -1.68
N THR A 47 -2.04 -11.23 -1.40
CA THR A 47 -1.94 -12.71 -1.58
C THR A 47 -1.75 -13.09 -3.04
N LEU A 48 -2.47 -12.45 -3.95
CA LEU A 48 -2.34 -12.70 -5.39
C LEU A 48 -0.95 -12.31 -5.91
N ALA A 49 -0.41 -11.20 -5.41
CA ALA A 49 0.90 -10.69 -5.80
C ALA A 49 2.08 -11.58 -5.37
N GLN A 50 1.92 -12.44 -4.35
CA GLN A 50 2.99 -13.32 -3.84
C GLN A 50 3.58 -14.25 -4.92
N ARG A 51 2.83 -14.55 -5.97
CA ARG A 51 3.32 -15.37 -7.09
C ARG A 51 4.35 -14.64 -7.97
N HIS A 52 4.43 -13.30 -7.83
CA HIS A 52 5.34 -12.45 -8.61
C HIS A 52 6.54 -11.95 -7.79
N GLY A 53 6.51 -12.12 -6.48
CA GLY A 53 7.55 -11.71 -5.55
C GLY A 53 7.01 -11.52 -4.14
N GLN A 54 7.87 -11.11 -3.21
CA GLN A 54 7.44 -10.76 -1.86
C GLN A 54 6.71 -9.42 -1.88
N PRO A 55 5.43 -9.34 -1.48
CA PRO A 55 4.76 -8.05 -1.34
C PRO A 55 5.45 -7.19 -0.28
N ILE A 56 5.85 -5.98 -0.67
CA ILE A 56 6.52 -5.02 0.20
C ILE A 56 5.61 -3.86 0.60
N SER A 57 4.55 -3.59 -0.15
CA SER A 57 3.47 -2.66 0.19
C SER A 57 2.29 -2.86 -0.75
N GLY A 58 1.18 -2.17 -0.47
CA GLY A 58 0.03 -2.18 -1.36
C GLY A 58 -0.95 -1.08 -1.01
N LYS A 59 -1.71 -0.62 -2.01
CA LYS A 59 -2.68 0.45 -1.83
C LYS A 59 -3.79 0.41 -2.87
N PHE A 60 -4.98 0.82 -2.45
CA PHE A 60 -6.00 1.37 -3.34
C PHE A 60 -5.75 2.85 -3.50
N GLU A 61 -5.80 3.33 -4.72
CA GLU A 61 -5.56 4.74 -5.03
C GLU A 61 -6.37 5.21 -6.23
N VAL A 62 -6.43 6.51 -6.41
CA VAL A 62 -6.95 7.15 -7.62
C VAL A 62 -5.78 7.91 -8.26
N GLU A 63 -5.32 7.41 -9.39
CA GLU A 63 -4.27 8.02 -10.19
C GLU A 63 -4.84 8.37 -11.57
N ASP A 64 -4.59 9.60 -12.05
CA ASP A 64 -5.16 10.13 -13.29
C ASP A 64 -6.69 9.91 -13.41
N GLY A 65 -7.41 10.04 -12.28
CA GLY A 65 -8.86 9.82 -12.22
C GLY A 65 -9.31 8.36 -12.29
N LYS A 66 -8.39 7.41 -12.30
CA LYS A 66 -8.68 5.97 -12.33
C LYS A 66 -8.40 5.34 -10.98
N PHE A 67 -9.39 4.62 -10.47
CA PHE A 67 -9.23 3.81 -9.28
C PHE A 67 -8.49 2.52 -9.61
N GLN A 68 -7.49 2.19 -8.81
CA GLN A 68 -6.64 1.00 -9.01
C GLN A 68 -6.23 0.37 -7.69
N LEU A 69 -5.87 -0.90 -7.75
CA LEU A 69 -5.19 -1.63 -6.68
C LEU A 69 -3.76 -1.90 -7.13
N SER A 70 -2.83 -1.22 -6.49
CA SER A 70 -1.39 -1.39 -6.71
C SER A 70 -0.78 -2.24 -5.60
N VAL A 71 0.03 -3.23 -5.98
CA VAL A 71 0.84 -4.02 -5.05
C VAL A 71 2.29 -3.98 -5.50
N TYR A 72 3.15 -3.55 -4.59
CA TYR A 72 4.59 -3.48 -4.83
C TYR A 72 5.25 -4.76 -4.34
N VAL A 73 6.10 -5.34 -5.18
CA VAL A 73 6.76 -6.61 -4.88
C VAL A 73 8.26 -6.51 -5.06
N ALA A 74 8.98 -7.25 -4.22
CA ALA A 74 10.42 -7.51 -4.37
C ALA A 74 10.64 -8.94 -4.87
N ASN A 75 11.46 -9.08 -5.91
CA ASN A 75 11.95 -10.37 -6.41
C ASN A 75 13.46 -10.28 -6.53
N LYS A 76 14.19 -10.84 -5.56
CA LYS A 76 15.63 -10.64 -5.38
C LYS A 76 15.91 -9.13 -5.22
N GLU A 77 16.71 -8.55 -6.12
CA GLU A 77 17.06 -7.13 -6.12
C GLU A 77 16.18 -6.28 -7.08
N GLN A 78 15.18 -6.90 -7.70
CA GLN A 78 14.25 -6.22 -8.58
C GLN A 78 12.95 -5.90 -7.86
N PHE A 79 12.45 -4.70 -8.11
CA PHE A 79 11.18 -4.23 -7.56
C PHE A 79 10.21 -3.94 -8.70
N SER A 80 8.95 -4.29 -8.51
CA SER A 80 7.91 -4.05 -9.51
C SER A 80 6.61 -3.60 -8.84
N GLU A 81 5.87 -2.79 -9.56
CA GLU A 81 4.48 -2.47 -9.26
C GLU A 81 3.55 -3.37 -10.08
N LEU A 82 2.65 -4.03 -9.40
CA LEU A 82 1.61 -4.88 -9.99
C LEU A 82 0.27 -4.19 -9.89
N PHE A 83 -0.40 -4.01 -11.02
CA PHE A 83 -1.76 -3.51 -11.09
C PHE A 83 -2.73 -4.70 -11.06
N VAL A 84 -3.51 -4.78 -10.00
CA VAL A 84 -4.45 -5.87 -9.78
C VAL A 84 -5.85 -5.38 -10.14
N ASP A 85 -6.54 -6.10 -11.01
CA ASP A 85 -7.96 -5.87 -11.25
C ASP A 85 -8.74 -6.21 -9.96
N TYR A 86 -9.26 -5.18 -9.32
CA TYR A 86 -9.93 -5.27 -8.01
C TYR A 86 -11.30 -5.98 -8.06
N ASN A 87 -11.78 -6.39 -9.23
CA ASN A 87 -13.00 -7.16 -9.40
C ASN A 87 -12.71 -8.64 -9.68
N THR A 88 -11.68 -8.93 -10.47
CA THR A 88 -11.36 -10.29 -10.94
C THR A 88 -10.14 -10.91 -10.27
N GLY A 89 -9.25 -10.09 -9.68
CA GLY A 89 -7.99 -10.53 -9.10
C GLY A 89 -6.88 -10.83 -10.12
N LYS A 90 -7.10 -10.52 -11.39
CA LYS A 90 -6.06 -10.69 -12.42
C LYS A 90 -5.01 -9.58 -12.30
N ILE A 91 -3.74 -9.94 -12.47
CA ILE A 91 -2.67 -8.96 -12.67
C ILE A 91 -2.81 -8.47 -14.12
N VAL A 92 -3.20 -7.20 -14.29
CA VAL A 92 -3.44 -6.61 -15.61
C VAL A 92 -2.21 -5.89 -16.16
N LYS A 93 -1.25 -5.55 -15.27
CA LYS A 93 -0.01 -4.87 -15.64
C LYS A 93 1.05 -5.14 -14.58
N SER A 94 2.30 -5.20 -15.01
CA SER A 94 3.47 -5.22 -14.13
C SER A 94 4.50 -4.24 -14.68
N GLU A 95 4.97 -3.33 -13.84
CA GLU A 95 5.97 -2.33 -14.23
C GLU A 95 7.18 -2.40 -13.31
N PRO A 96 8.40 -2.43 -13.84
CA PRO A 96 9.60 -2.36 -13.03
C PRO A 96 9.72 -0.97 -12.40
N ILE A 97 10.12 -0.92 -11.12
CA ILE A 97 10.43 0.32 -10.41
C ILE A 97 11.86 0.70 -10.74
N THR A 98 12.04 1.78 -11.49
CA THR A 98 13.35 2.25 -11.97
C THR A 98 13.68 3.68 -11.55
N GLN A 99 12.70 4.47 -11.14
CA GLN A 99 12.88 5.84 -10.66
C GLN A 99 13.61 5.83 -9.33
N SER A 100 14.62 6.66 -9.15
CA SER A 100 15.50 6.62 -7.97
C SER A 100 14.74 6.74 -6.65
N GLY A 101 13.81 7.69 -6.52
CA GLY A 101 13.03 7.90 -5.30
C GLY A 101 12.13 6.71 -4.96
N ASP A 102 11.46 6.14 -5.96
CA ASP A 102 10.60 4.98 -5.80
C ASP A 102 11.40 3.71 -5.47
N LEU A 103 12.56 3.58 -6.10
CA LEU A 103 13.48 2.47 -5.85
C LEU A 103 14.05 2.51 -4.42
N ASP A 104 14.43 3.69 -3.94
CA ASP A 104 14.93 3.87 -2.57
C ASP A 104 13.84 3.59 -1.54
N ALA A 105 12.62 4.00 -1.83
CA ALA A 105 11.47 3.67 -1.02
C ALA A 105 11.19 2.17 -0.99
N ALA A 106 11.20 1.49 -2.13
CA ALA A 106 11.01 0.05 -2.23
C ALA A 106 12.10 -0.72 -1.46
N LYS A 107 13.36 -0.31 -1.56
CA LYS A 107 14.48 -0.87 -0.77
C LYS A 107 14.27 -0.70 0.73
N THR A 108 13.86 0.50 1.16
CA THR A 108 13.58 0.80 2.58
C THR A 108 12.45 -0.07 3.12
N GLN A 109 11.37 -0.24 2.37
CA GLN A 109 10.25 -1.11 2.73
C GLN A 109 10.68 -2.58 2.79
N SER A 110 11.44 -3.04 1.81
CA SER A 110 11.98 -4.39 1.78
C SER A 110 12.91 -4.64 2.98
N ALA A 111 13.78 -3.69 3.30
CA ALA A 111 14.66 -3.77 4.46
C ALA A 111 13.88 -3.85 5.79
N ALA A 112 12.80 -3.11 5.95
CA ALA A 112 11.95 -3.21 7.13
C ALA A 112 11.36 -4.63 7.27
N LEU A 113 10.97 -5.26 6.17
CA LEU A 113 10.41 -6.61 6.18
C LEU A 113 11.42 -7.71 6.51
N THR A 114 12.73 -7.46 6.43
CA THR A 114 13.73 -8.45 6.88
C THR A 114 13.69 -8.71 8.38
N LYS A 115 13.15 -7.75 9.16
CA LYS A 115 12.95 -7.88 10.61
C LYS A 115 11.55 -8.36 10.98
N ALA A 116 10.65 -8.46 10.02
CA ALA A 116 9.27 -8.83 10.27
C ALA A 116 9.14 -10.32 10.59
N LYS A 117 8.35 -10.64 11.63
CA LYS A 117 7.95 -12.01 12.03
C LYS A 117 6.54 -12.34 11.54
N ILE A 118 5.75 -11.32 11.20
CA ILE A 118 4.42 -11.49 10.62
C ILE A 118 4.34 -10.81 9.25
N THR A 119 3.44 -11.30 8.41
CA THR A 119 3.23 -10.75 7.07
C THR A 119 2.45 -9.43 7.11
N LEU A 120 2.58 -8.61 6.05
CA LEU A 120 1.74 -7.41 5.89
C LEU A 120 0.25 -7.75 5.91
N ARG A 121 -0.14 -8.89 5.33
CA ARG A 121 -1.52 -9.38 5.39
C ARG A 121 -1.97 -9.59 6.83
N ALA A 122 -1.17 -10.26 7.66
CA ALA A 122 -1.50 -10.49 9.07
C ALA A 122 -1.61 -9.18 9.86
N ALA A 123 -0.74 -8.19 9.55
CA ALA A 123 -0.82 -6.86 10.14
C ALA A 123 -2.14 -6.14 9.77
N ILE A 124 -2.54 -6.20 8.49
CA ILE A 124 -3.83 -5.66 8.05
C ILE A 124 -4.99 -6.36 8.76
N ASP A 125 -4.98 -7.70 8.84
CA ASP A 125 -6.04 -8.46 9.49
C ASP A 125 -6.18 -8.05 10.97
N LYS A 126 -5.05 -7.80 11.66
CA LYS A 126 -5.04 -7.32 13.04
C LYS A 126 -5.62 -5.89 13.15
N ALA A 127 -5.23 -4.98 12.26
CA ALA A 127 -5.73 -3.61 12.23
C ALA A 127 -7.24 -3.54 11.96
N VAL A 128 -7.73 -4.35 11.00
CA VAL A 128 -9.16 -4.40 10.65
C VAL A 128 -9.98 -5.02 11.78
N ARG A 129 -9.52 -6.12 12.41
CA ARG A 129 -10.21 -6.70 13.57
C ARG A 129 -10.35 -5.72 14.74
N GLY A 130 -9.34 -4.89 14.98
CA GLY A 130 -9.38 -3.83 16.00
C GLY A 130 -10.19 -2.58 15.58
N SER A 131 -10.83 -2.60 14.39
CA SER A 131 -11.46 -1.43 13.78
C SER A 131 -12.74 -1.83 13.05
N TRP A 132 -13.80 -2.08 13.83
CA TRP A 132 -15.04 -2.61 13.29
C TRP A 132 -15.67 -1.74 12.19
N GLY A 133 -15.97 -2.36 11.05
CA GLY A 133 -16.57 -1.70 9.88
C GLY A 133 -15.58 -0.96 8.98
N PHE A 134 -14.27 -0.94 9.32
CA PHE A 134 -13.26 -0.37 8.45
C PHE A 134 -12.71 -1.38 7.44
N ARG A 135 -12.30 -0.86 6.27
CA ARG A 135 -11.56 -1.59 5.24
C ARG A 135 -10.15 -1.00 5.12
N ALA A 136 -9.18 -1.85 4.86
CA ALA A 136 -7.82 -1.39 4.58
C ALA A 136 -7.71 -0.78 3.18
N VAL A 137 -7.13 0.42 3.12
CA VAL A 137 -6.84 1.16 1.88
C VAL A 137 -5.38 1.00 1.48
N SER A 138 -4.47 1.07 2.46
CA SER A 138 -3.04 0.87 2.18
C SER A 138 -2.33 0.21 3.34
N VAL A 139 -1.17 -0.38 3.03
CA VAL A 139 -0.21 -0.88 4.00
C VAL A 139 1.20 -0.58 3.53
N THR A 140 1.99 0.01 4.42
CA THR A 140 3.39 0.37 4.16
C THR A 140 4.24 -0.03 5.35
N PRO A 141 5.24 -0.89 5.20
CA PRO A 141 6.17 -1.22 6.27
C PRO A 141 7.23 -0.13 6.42
N ALA A 142 7.69 0.03 7.65
CA ALA A 142 8.77 0.95 7.99
C ALA A 142 9.57 0.45 9.19
N LEU A 143 10.74 1.02 9.40
CA LEU A 143 11.46 0.89 10.66
C LEU A 143 11.17 2.14 11.52
N LYS A 144 10.72 1.89 12.74
CA LYS A 144 10.51 2.92 13.77
C LYS A 144 11.34 2.55 14.99
N ASP A 145 12.27 3.39 15.35
CA ASP A 145 13.23 3.13 16.44
C ASP A 145 13.95 1.77 16.32
N GLY A 146 14.23 1.37 15.06
CA GLY A 146 14.87 0.10 14.75
C GLY A 146 13.95 -1.12 14.70
N HIS A 147 12.66 -0.97 15.04
CA HIS A 147 11.64 -2.01 15.02
C HIS A 147 10.79 -1.98 13.75
N ALA A 148 10.47 -3.17 13.23
CA ALA A 148 9.63 -3.29 12.04
C ALA A 148 8.15 -3.06 12.40
N ILE A 149 7.54 -2.08 11.74
CA ILE A 149 6.12 -1.77 11.86
C ILE A 149 5.45 -1.75 10.48
N ALA A 150 4.13 -1.89 10.45
CA ALA A 150 3.30 -1.60 9.30
C ALA A 150 2.35 -0.44 9.62
N SER A 151 2.38 0.61 8.82
CA SER A 151 1.37 1.66 8.79
C SER A 151 0.22 1.19 7.92
N VAL A 152 -0.98 1.04 8.49
CA VAL A 152 -2.19 0.56 7.81
C VAL A 152 -3.21 1.70 7.79
N VAL A 153 -3.52 2.20 6.61
CA VAL A 153 -4.60 3.17 6.44
C VAL A 153 -5.92 2.43 6.28
N LEU A 154 -6.88 2.79 7.10
CA LEU A 154 -8.22 2.22 7.14
C LEU A 154 -9.25 3.28 6.77
N LEU A 155 -10.33 2.85 6.09
CA LEU A 155 -11.45 3.70 5.66
C LEU A 155 -12.78 3.08 6.05
N LYS A 156 -13.70 3.93 6.60
CA LYS A 156 -15.11 3.61 6.87
C LYS A 156 -15.97 4.82 6.52
N GLY A 157 -16.78 4.74 5.48
CA GLY A 157 -17.46 5.93 4.95
C GLY A 157 -16.43 6.98 4.53
N GLU A 158 -16.48 8.16 5.14
CA GLU A 158 -15.50 9.24 4.92
C GLU A 158 -14.39 9.29 5.97
N GLU A 159 -14.51 8.49 7.02
CA GLU A 159 -13.53 8.43 8.10
C GLU A 159 -12.31 7.62 7.69
N MET A 160 -11.14 8.27 7.67
CA MET A 160 -9.85 7.64 7.47
C MET A 160 -9.04 7.66 8.76
N LYS A 161 -8.37 6.56 9.06
CA LYS A 161 -7.42 6.50 10.18
C LYS A 161 -6.20 5.68 9.82
N ASN A 162 -5.08 6.03 10.41
CA ASN A 162 -3.85 5.26 10.34
C ASN A 162 -3.69 4.42 11.60
N VAL A 163 -3.33 3.15 11.44
CA VAL A 163 -3.08 2.21 12.55
C VAL A 163 -1.69 1.62 12.36
N GLU A 164 -0.81 1.83 13.31
CA GLU A 164 0.50 1.18 13.34
C GLU A 164 0.37 -0.21 13.95
N GLN A 165 0.93 -1.21 13.28
CA GLN A 165 1.00 -2.59 13.75
C GLN A 165 2.47 -3.02 13.83
N SER A 166 2.88 -3.60 14.97
CA SER A 166 4.18 -4.27 15.04
C SER A 166 4.20 -5.45 14.06
N LEU A 167 5.30 -5.60 13.36
CA LEU A 167 5.60 -6.75 12.50
C LEU A 167 6.51 -7.78 13.18
N GLU A 168 6.96 -7.50 14.41
CA GLU A 168 7.81 -8.37 15.23
C GLU A 168 7.03 -9.23 16.23
#